data_2cb1049513342d4cf342150c913dfbc0
#
_entry.id   2cb1049513342d4cf342150c913dfbc0
#
_cell.length_a   1.000
_cell.length_b   1.000
_cell.length_c   1.000
_cell.angle_alpha   90.00
_cell.angle_beta   90.00
_cell.angle_gamma   90.00
#
_symmetry.space_group_name_H-M   'P 1'
#
loop_
_entity.id
_entity.type
_entity.pdbx_description
1 polymer ?
#
loop_
_entity_poly.entity_id
_entity_poly.type
_entity_poly.pdbx_seq_one_letter_code
_entity_poly.pdbx_strand_id
1 'polypeptide(L)'
;MSVLIIVEHNNKEVKPFTLNAITAASQIDQDLHAIVIGNKAEAVVKSISEIPNVKKVIHIDNEIYENYLPENFTPVIIKHAENYSYIVCSANTFGKNLMPRVAALLDTSQVSDIIKVVSSDTFLRPIYAGNAFATVKSTDKKKCITIRPTSFDPAATSGGSAEIVKGDSGESFSSTKFIKREEGKSGRAE
;
A
#
# COMPACT_ATOMS: atom_id res chain seq x y z
N MET A 1 4.50 -17.81 0.74
CA MET A 1 3.41 -16.81 0.59
C MET A 1 4.09 -15.48 0.47
N SER A 2 3.61 -14.57 -0.38
CA SER A 2 4.29 -13.27 -0.59
C SER A 2 3.33 -12.12 -0.34
N VAL A 3 3.87 -11.00 0.12
CA VAL A 3 3.14 -9.77 0.40
C VAL A 3 3.46 -8.72 -0.65
N LEU A 4 2.43 -8.11 -1.25
CA LEU A 4 2.55 -6.94 -2.10
C LEU A 4 2.16 -5.69 -1.30
N ILE A 5 3.12 -4.81 -1.06
CA ILE A 5 2.87 -3.49 -0.48
C ILE A 5 2.64 -2.47 -1.57
N ILE A 6 1.54 -1.75 -1.47
CA ILE A 6 1.25 -0.59 -2.32
C ILE A 6 1.89 0.63 -1.66
N VAL A 7 2.86 1.22 -2.35
CA VAL A 7 3.62 2.37 -1.86
C VAL A 7 2.84 3.66 -2.09
N GLU A 8 2.60 4.42 -1.02
CA GLU A 8 2.08 5.78 -1.14
C GLU A 8 3.24 6.77 -1.26
N HIS A 9 3.15 7.66 -2.24
CA HIS A 9 4.18 8.67 -2.54
C HIS A 9 3.60 9.87 -3.31
N ASN A 10 4.43 10.88 -3.55
CA ASN A 10 4.08 12.06 -4.34
C ASN A 10 4.93 12.15 -5.64
N ASN A 11 5.37 11.02 -6.18
CA ASN A 11 6.32 10.85 -7.28
C ASN A 11 7.78 11.27 -6.96
N LYS A 12 8.03 11.95 -5.86
CA LYS A 12 9.37 12.41 -5.44
C LYS A 12 9.83 11.74 -4.15
N GLU A 13 8.91 11.57 -3.21
CA GLU A 13 9.18 11.08 -1.85
C GLU A 13 8.14 10.07 -1.40
N VAL A 14 8.60 9.07 -0.68
CA VAL A 14 7.75 8.09 0.01
C VAL A 14 6.98 8.79 1.14
N LYS A 15 5.70 8.51 1.26
CA LYS A 15 4.93 9.00 2.42
C LYS A 15 5.28 8.19 3.67
N PRO A 16 5.48 8.85 4.83
CA PRO A 16 5.96 8.18 6.06
C PRO A 16 5.15 6.94 6.46
N PHE A 17 3.84 6.97 6.30
CA PHE A 17 2.96 5.85 6.66
C PHE A 17 3.20 4.55 5.89
N THR A 18 3.84 4.62 4.73
CA THR A 18 4.30 3.44 3.99
C THR A 18 5.34 2.66 4.81
N LEU A 19 6.23 3.34 5.54
CA LEU A 19 7.25 2.68 6.36
C LEU A 19 6.63 1.87 7.50
N ASN A 20 5.57 2.39 8.13
CA ASN A 20 4.82 1.67 9.16
C ASN A 20 4.11 0.43 8.58
N ALA A 21 3.55 0.56 7.37
CA ALA A 21 2.91 -0.55 6.67
C ALA A 21 3.92 -1.65 6.28
N ILE A 22 5.16 -1.29 5.91
CA ILE A 22 6.25 -2.23 5.64
C ILE A 22 6.59 -3.05 6.89
N THR A 23 6.72 -2.41 8.04
CA THR A 23 6.97 -3.11 9.31
C THR A 23 5.84 -4.09 9.64
N ALA A 24 4.59 -3.70 9.51
CA ALA A 24 3.46 -4.59 9.74
C ALA A 24 3.44 -5.76 8.75
N ALA A 25 3.71 -5.50 7.49
CA ALA A 25 3.74 -6.51 6.44
C ALA A 25 4.86 -7.54 6.64
N SER A 26 6.03 -7.12 7.14
CA SER A 26 7.14 -8.04 7.47
C SER A 26 6.81 -8.98 8.64
N GLN A 27 5.81 -8.65 9.47
CA GLN A 27 5.30 -9.56 10.50
C GLN A 27 4.32 -10.60 9.93
N ILE A 28 3.76 -10.36 8.74
CA ILE A 28 2.87 -11.31 8.05
C ILE A 28 3.71 -12.36 7.31
N ASP A 29 4.65 -11.90 6.49
CA ASP A 29 5.55 -12.76 5.71
C ASP A 29 6.85 -12.01 5.39
N GLN A 30 7.97 -12.76 5.33
CA GLN A 30 9.30 -12.21 5.01
C GLN A 30 9.54 -12.04 3.50
N ASP A 31 8.66 -12.57 2.67
CA ASP A 31 8.70 -12.39 1.21
C ASP A 31 7.89 -11.14 0.81
N LEU A 32 8.50 -9.98 1.05
CA LEU A 32 7.87 -8.67 0.91
C LEU A 32 8.34 -7.98 -0.37
N HIS A 33 7.39 -7.69 -1.24
CA HIS A 33 7.57 -6.92 -2.46
C HIS A 33 6.79 -5.61 -2.40
N ALA A 34 7.34 -4.56 -2.99
CA ALA A 34 6.70 -3.26 -3.06
C ALA A 34 6.31 -2.92 -4.50
N ILE A 35 5.15 -2.29 -4.70
CA ILE A 35 4.75 -1.75 -5.98
C ILE A 35 4.69 -0.23 -5.90
N VAL A 36 5.46 0.44 -6.77
CA VAL A 36 5.50 1.89 -6.94
C VAL A 36 4.85 2.22 -8.28
N ILE A 37 3.71 2.89 -8.23
CA ILE A 37 2.93 3.28 -9.41
C ILE A 37 2.95 4.80 -9.48
N GLY A 38 3.58 5.39 -10.50
CA GLY A 38 3.74 6.83 -10.59
C GLY A 38 4.20 7.31 -11.95
N ASN A 39 4.59 8.57 -12.00
CA ASN A 39 5.22 9.20 -13.14
C ASN A 39 6.56 9.80 -12.71
N LYS A 40 7.66 9.33 -13.33
CA LYS A 40 9.03 9.76 -12.98
C LYS A 40 9.34 9.58 -11.48
N ALA A 41 8.99 8.39 -10.94
CA ALA A 41 9.09 8.07 -9.53
C ALA A 41 10.38 7.30 -9.15
N GLU A 42 11.46 7.42 -9.92
CA GLU A 42 12.73 6.69 -9.70
C GLU A 42 13.33 6.96 -8.31
N ALA A 43 13.20 8.18 -7.79
CA ALA A 43 13.67 8.50 -6.45
C ALA A 43 12.92 7.71 -5.36
N VAL A 44 11.61 7.53 -5.53
CA VAL A 44 10.78 6.71 -4.65
C VAL A 44 11.19 5.24 -4.73
N VAL A 45 11.36 4.72 -5.95
CA VAL A 45 11.79 3.33 -6.19
C VAL A 45 13.13 3.07 -5.51
N LYS A 46 14.10 3.98 -5.67
CA LYS A 46 15.39 3.88 -5.00
C LYS A 46 15.24 3.86 -3.48
N SER A 47 14.48 4.80 -2.90
CA SER A 47 14.27 4.85 -1.45
C SER A 47 13.63 3.57 -0.91
N ILE A 48 12.67 2.99 -1.61
CA ILE A 48 12.03 1.72 -1.22
C ILE A 48 13.00 0.54 -1.37
N SER A 49 13.87 0.53 -2.39
CA SER A 49 14.82 -0.56 -2.60
C SER A 49 15.90 -0.64 -1.51
N GLU A 50 16.15 0.44 -0.80
CA GLU A 50 17.12 0.52 0.29
C GLU A 50 16.55 0.05 1.65
N ILE A 51 15.25 -0.30 1.73
CA ILE A 51 14.61 -0.79 2.95
C ILE A 51 14.94 -2.27 3.18
N PRO A 52 15.46 -2.68 4.36
CA PRO A 52 16.03 -4.01 4.59
C PRO A 52 15.08 -5.19 4.32
N ASN A 53 13.81 -5.07 4.63
CA ASN A 53 12.85 -6.17 4.51
C ASN A 53 12.17 -6.26 3.15
N VAL A 54 12.42 -5.31 2.25
CA VAL A 54 11.89 -5.34 0.88
C VAL A 54 12.85 -6.12 -0.01
N LYS A 55 12.34 -7.16 -0.68
CA LYS A 55 13.14 -8.00 -1.59
C LYS A 55 13.03 -7.58 -3.06
N LYS A 56 11.89 -7.01 -3.44
CA LYS A 56 11.63 -6.59 -4.81
C LYS A 56 10.81 -5.31 -4.85
N VAL A 57 11.13 -4.43 -5.78
CA VAL A 57 10.35 -3.22 -6.09
C VAL A 57 9.86 -3.31 -7.53
N ILE A 58 8.56 -3.35 -7.72
CA ILE A 58 7.92 -3.31 -9.03
C ILE A 58 7.66 -1.84 -9.36
N HIS A 59 8.34 -1.33 -10.38
CA HIS A 59 8.21 0.04 -10.84
C HIS A 59 7.28 0.13 -12.05
N ILE A 60 6.17 0.82 -11.88
CA ILE A 60 5.21 1.14 -12.93
C ILE A 60 5.32 2.64 -13.20
N ASP A 61 5.89 2.99 -14.34
CA ASP A 61 6.10 4.38 -14.74
C ASP A 61 5.27 4.73 -15.97
N ASN A 62 4.33 5.66 -15.81
CA ASN A 62 3.52 6.19 -16.89
C ASN A 62 2.90 7.53 -16.48
N GLU A 63 2.75 8.45 -17.43
CA GLU A 63 2.15 9.78 -17.20
C GLU A 63 0.71 9.74 -16.68
N ILE A 64 -0.05 8.67 -16.95
CA ILE A 64 -1.42 8.48 -16.44
C ILE A 64 -1.48 8.35 -14.92
N TYR A 65 -0.34 8.08 -14.26
CA TYR A 65 -0.19 7.95 -12.81
C TYR A 65 0.43 9.20 -12.15
N GLU A 66 0.65 10.29 -12.90
CA GLU A 66 1.15 11.54 -12.34
C GLU A 66 0.30 12.03 -11.17
N ASN A 67 -1.03 11.91 -11.32
CA ASN A 67 -1.98 12.20 -10.27
C ASN A 67 -2.66 10.91 -9.82
N TYR A 68 -2.80 10.78 -8.49
CA TYR A 68 -3.48 9.63 -7.93
C TYR A 68 -4.97 9.62 -8.29
N LEU A 69 -5.37 8.61 -9.05
CA LEU A 69 -6.76 8.23 -9.31
C LEU A 69 -6.89 6.72 -9.05
N PRO A 70 -7.70 6.29 -8.07
CA PRO A 70 -7.79 4.88 -7.71
C PRO A 70 -8.29 4.01 -8.88
N GLU A 71 -9.05 4.58 -9.80
CA GLU A 71 -9.52 3.91 -11.02
C GLU A 71 -8.37 3.50 -11.95
N ASN A 72 -7.31 4.31 -12.03
CA ASN A 72 -6.13 4.00 -12.84
C ASN A 72 -5.18 3.03 -12.11
N PHE A 73 -5.07 3.15 -10.79
CA PHE A 73 -4.17 2.32 -9.97
C PHE A 73 -4.69 0.89 -9.82
N THR A 74 -5.99 0.73 -9.62
CA THR A 74 -6.59 -0.58 -9.29
C THR A 74 -6.33 -1.66 -10.34
N PRO A 75 -6.53 -1.44 -11.66
CA PRO A 75 -6.29 -2.47 -12.67
C PRO A 75 -4.86 -3.00 -12.67
N VAL A 76 -3.88 -2.11 -12.47
CA VAL A 76 -2.47 -2.48 -12.39
C VAL A 76 -2.19 -3.31 -11.14
N ILE A 77 -2.73 -2.89 -10.00
CA ILE A 77 -2.58 -3.64 -8.74
C ILE A 77 -3.16 -5.04 -8.87
N ILE A 78 -4.36 -5.18 -9.45
CA ILE A 78 -5.01 -6.48 -9.64
C ILE A 78 -4.18 -7.39 -10.53
N LYS A 79 -3.65 -6.88 -11.65
CA LYS A 79 -2.78 -7.64 -12.55
C LYS A 79 -1.55 -8.20 -11.81
N HIS A 80 -0.90 -7.37 -10.99
CA HIS A 80 0.25 -7.80 -10.21
C HIS A 80 -0.13 -8.67 -9.00
N ALA A 81 -1.31 -8.47 -8.41
CA ALA A 81 -1.79 -9.20 -7.23
C ALA A 81 -2.00 -10.71 -7.48
N GLU A 82 -2.04 -11.17 -8.73
CA GLU A 82 -2.22 -12.60 -9.04
C GLU A 82 -1.21 -13.49 -8.34
N ASN A 83 0.04 -13.04 -8.20
CA ASN A 83 1.15 -13.79 -7.63
C ASN A 83 1.33 -13.60 -6.11
N TYR A 84 0.41 -12.85 -5.46
CA TYR A 84 0.54 -12.51 -4.05
C TYR A 84 -0.64 -13.05 -3.23
N SER A 85 -0.34 -13.44 -2.00
CA SER A 85 -1.36 -13.87 -1.02
C SER A 85 -1.89 -12.69 -0.20
N TYR A 86 -1.12 -11.62 -0.09
CA TYR A 86 -1.49 -10.43 0.67
C TYR A 86 -1.26 -9.18 -0.16
N ILE A 87 -2.22 -8.26 -0.13
CA ILE A 87 -2.13 -6.92 -0.68
C ILE A 87 -2.31 -5.94 0.48
N VAL A 88 -1.31 -5.11 0.72
CA VAL A 88 -1.22 -4.30 1.94
C VAL A 88 -0.97 -2.83 1.60
N CYS A 89 -1.60 -1.91 2.33
CA CYS A 89 -1.26 -0.49 2.33
C CYS A 89 -1.59 0.15 3.69
N SER A 90 -1.22 1.40 3.89
CA SER A 90 -1.59 2.16 5.10
C SER A 90 -3.08 2.49 5.14
N ALA A 91 -3.68 2.54 6.34
CA ALA A 91 -5.10 2.88 6.57
C ALA A 91 -5.32 4.39 6.68
N ASN A 92 -4.71 5.17 5.80
CA ASN A 92 -4.93 6.61 5.65
C ASN A 92 -5.91 6.89 4.50
N THR A 93 -6.06 8.15 4.11
CA THR A 93 -6.99 8.56 3.03
C THR A 93 -6.69 7.84 1.72
N PHE A 94 -5.41 7.66 1.37
CA PHE A 94 -4.98 6.93 0.17
C PHE A 94 -5.46 5.48 0.19
N GLY A 95 -5.10 4.72 1.25
CA GLY A 95 -5.44 3.30 1.34
C GLY A 95 -6.93 3.05 1.54
N LYS A 96 -7.62 3.91 2.29
CA LYS A 96 -9.09 3.83 2.49
C LYS A 96 -9.87 4.06 1.21
N ASN A 97 -9.32 4.82 0.27
CA ASN A 97 -9.92 5.03 -1.05
C ASN A 97 -9.59 3.87 -2.03
N LEU A 98 -8.37 3.36 -2.00
CA LEU A 98 -7.86 2.38 -2.96
C LEU A 98 -8.24 0.94 -2.62
N MET A 99 -7.97 0.51 -1.38
CA MET A 99 -8.05 -0.90 -1.00
C MET A 99 -9.45 -1.51 -1.10
N PRO A 100 -10.56 -0.83 -0.75
CA PRO A 100 -11.89 -1.39 -0.93
C PRO A 100 -12.20 -1.73 -2.39
N ARG A 101 -11.73 -0.90 -3.33
CA ARG A 101 -11.88 -1.14 -4.76
C ARG A 101 -11.04 -2.34 -5.22
N VAL A 102 -9.80 -2.44 -4.75
CA VAL A 102 -8.93 -3.60 -5.02
C VAL A 102 -9.56 -4.89 -4.48
N ALA A 103 -10.02 -4.88 -3.23
CA ALA A 103 -10.65 -6.04 -2.59
C ALA A 103 -11.91 -6.49 -3.33
N ALA A 104 -12.79 -5.55 -3.70
CA ALA A 104 -14.02 -5.85 -4.44
C ALA A 104 -13.74 -6.51 -5.81
N LEU A 105 -12.73 -6.02 -6.54
CA LEU A 105 -12.40 -6.58 -7.85
C LEU A 105 -11.59 -7.88 -7.78
N LEU A 106 -10.97 -8.19 -6.64
CA LEU A 106 -10.35 -9.49 -6.33
C LEU A 106 -11.34 -10.49 -5.72
N ASP A 107 -12.60 -10.11 -5.56
CA ASP A 107 -13.65 -10.91 -4.91
C ASP A 107 -13.19 -11.43 -3.53
N THR A 108 -12.65 -10.54 -2.70
CA THR A 108 -12.14 -10.88 -1.37
C THR A 108 -12.56 -9.86 -0.32
N SER A 109 -12.61 -10.29 0.94
CA SER A 109 -12.91 -9.41 2.06
C SER A 109 -11.70 -8.54 2.41
N GLN A 110 -11.97 -7.27 2.78
CA GLN A 110 -10.93 -6.40 3.30
C GLN A 110 -10.86 -6.48 4.83
N VAL A 111 -9.67 -6.72 5.38
CA VAL A 111 -9.38 -6.53 6.82
C VAL A 111 -8.84 -5.12 7.03
N SER A 112 -9.69 -4.23 7.53
CA SER A 112 -9.39 -2.81 7.61
C SER A 112 -8.75 -2.42 8.92
N ASP A 113 -7.74 -1.52 8.84
CA ASP A 113 -7.22 -0.72 9.94
C ASP A 113 -6.66 -1.58 11.08
N ILE A 114 -5.88 -2.63 10.75
CA ILE A 114 -5.29 -3.51 11.75
C ILE A 114 -4.26 -2.78 12.61
N ILE A 115 -4.22 -3.15 13.89
CA ILE A 115 -3.28 -2.61 14.88
C ILE A 115 -2.27 -3.65 15.38
N LYS A 116 -2.48 -4.92 15.03
CA LYS A 116 -1.57 -6.03 15.38
C LYS A 116 -1.75 -7.19 14.42
N VAL A 117 -0.63 -7.78 14.03
CA VAL A 117 -0.58 -9.09 13.36
C VAL A 117 -0.49 -10.15 14.46
N VAL A 118 -1.49 -11.03 14.55
CA VAL A 118 -1.51 -12.14 15.52
C VAL A 118 -0.93 -13.40 14.91
N SER A 119 -1.29 -13.68 13.65
CA SER A 119 -0.72 -14.72 12.80
C SER A 119 -0.86 -14.32 11.34
N SER A 120 -0.42 -15.17 10.41
CA SER A 120 -0.54 -14.93 8.97
C SER A 120 -1.99 -14.71 8.48
N ASP A 121 -2.99 -15.22 9.19
CA ASP A 121 -4.40 -15.11 8.82
C ASP A 121 -5.28 -14.37 9.86
N THR A 122 -4.70 -13.98 11.00
CA THR A 122 -5.43 -13.43 12.14
C THR A 122 -4.86 -12.08 12.56
N PHE A 123 -5.75 -11.12 12.69
CA PHE A 123 -5.40 -9.71 12.90
C PHE A 123 -6.27 -9.08 13.98
N LEU A 124 -5.71 -8.14 14.76
CA LEU A 124 -6.46 -7.34 15.71
C LEU A 124 -6.78 -5.97 15.09
N ARG A 125 -8.03 -5.55 15.20
CA ARG A 125 -8.47 -4.25 14.71
C ARG A 125 -9.44 -3.58 15.68
N PRO A 126 -9.44 -2.23 15.78
CA PRO A 126 -10.43 -1.51 16.55
C PRO A 126 -11.77 -1.48 15.81
N ILE A 127 -12.83 -1.50 16.57
CA ILE A 127 -14.22 -1.32 16.12
C ILE A 127 -14.91 -0.30 17.04
N TYR A 128 -16.11 0.17 16.68
CA TYR A 128 -16.83 1.20 17.44
C TYR A 128 -15.97 2.41 17.79
N ALA A 129 -15.31 2.99 16.79
CA ALA A 129 -14.40 4.14 16.95
C ALA A 129 -13.27 3.93 17.98
N GLY A 130 -12.84 2.67 18.18
CA GLY A 130 -11.76 2.32 19.11
C GLY A 130 -12.22 1.91 20.51
N ASN A 131 -13.53 1.92 20.79
CA ASN A 131 -14.07 1.49 22.08
C ASN A 131 -14.01 -0.03 22.30
N ALA A 132 -13.82 -0.81 21.25
CA ALA A 132 -13.65 -2.25 21.31
C ALA A 132 -12.61 -2.73 20.30
N PHE A 133 -12.06 -3.92 20.54
CA PHE A 133 -11.11 -4.58 19.65
C PHE A 133 -11.67 -5.91 19.20
N ALA A 134 -11.59 -6.17 17.89
CA ALA A 134 -11.97 -7.45 17.30
C ALA A 134 -10.73 -8.19 16.80
N THR A 135 -10.59 -9.45 17.20
CA THR A 135 -9.66 -10.38 16.57
C THR A 135 -10.38 -11.03 15.38
N VAL A 136 -9.88 -10.76 14.18
CA VAL A 136 -10.49 -11.20 12.92
C VAL A 136 -9.57 -12.22 12.26
N LYS A 137 -10.13 -13.37 11.88
CA LYS A 137 -9.47 -14.38 11.05
C LYS A 137 -10.03 -14.31 9.63
N SER A 138 -9.15 -14.10 8.63
CA SER A 138 -9.52 -14.17 7.23
C SER A 138 -9.23 -15.55 6.66
N THR A 139 -10.24 -16.18 6.09
CA THR A 139 -10.14 -17.48 5.41
C THR A 139 -9.93 -17.35 3.91
N ASP A 140 -9.92 -16.12 3.39
CA ASP A 140 -9.73 -15.85 1.97
C ASP A 140 -8.33 -16.27 1.50
N LYS A 141 -8.24 -16.76 0.27
CA LYS A 141 -6.95 -17.12 -0.33
C LYS A 141 -6.04 -15.90 -0.52
N LYS A 142 -6.62 -14.78 -0.94
CA LYS A 142 -5.95 -13.47 -1.00
C LYS A 142 -6.51 -12.60 0.12
N LYS A 143 -5.65 -11.82 0.76
CA LYS A 143 -6.03 -10.95 1.87
C LYS A 143 -5.68 -9.51 1.55
N CYS A 144 -6.70 -8.66 1.48
CA CYS A 144 -6.55 -7.22 1.33
C CYS A 144 -6.57 -6.58 2.72
N ILE A 145 -5.46 -5.93 3.11
CA ILE A 145 -5.27 -5.45 4.47
C ILE A 145 -4.87 -3.99 4.48
N THR A 146 -5.52 -3.17 5.30
CA THR A 146 -5.02 -1.83 5.61
C THR A 146 -4.49 -1.75 7.03
N ILE A 147 -3.34 -1.09 7.18
CA ILE A 147 -2.54 -1.01 8.41
C ILE A 147 -2.74 0.34 9.07
N ARG A 148 -3.06 0.39 10.36
CA ARG A 148 -3.06 1.62 11.14
C ARG A 148 -1.62 2.10 11.38
N PRO A 149 -1.18 3.22 10.78
CA PRO A 149 0.23 3.61 10.84
C PRO A 149 0.76 3.80 12.27
N THR A 150 -0.07 4.40 13.14
CA THR A 150 0.31 4.73 14.53
C THR A 150 0.50 3.51 15.45
N SER A 151 0.19 2.30 14.97
CA SER A 151 0.29 1.06 15.76
C SER A 151 1.56 0.24 15.46
N PHE A 152 2.38 0.70 14.52
CA PHE A 152 3.61 0.03 14.12
C PHE A 152 4.73 1.05 13.99
N ASP A 153 5.94 0.70 14.37
CA ASP A 153 7.11 1.54 14.17
C ASP A 153 7.46 1.65 12.68
N PRO A 154 8.02 2.77 12.22
CA PRO A 154 8.47 2.90 10.85
C PRO A 154 9.64 1.95 10.57
N ALA A 155 9.68 1.36 9.37
CA ALA A 155 10.81 0.56 8.91
C ALA A 155 12.07 1.44 8.75
N ALA A 156 13.25 0.83 8.91
CA ALA A 156 14.51 1.48 8.60
C ALA A 156 14.56 1.86 7.11
N THR A 157 15.12 3.02 6.81
CA THR A 157 15.16 3.59 5.44
C THR A 157 16.44 3.25 4.67
N SER A 158 17.34 2.48 5.27
CA SER A 158 18.63 2.10 4.66
C SER A 158 19.09 0.74 5.13
N GLY A 159 19.98 0.10 4.37
CA GLY A 159 20.55 -1.21 4.69
C GLY A 159 19.98 -2.36 3.86
N GLY A 160 18.98 -2.09 3.00
CA GLY A 160 18.45 -3.05 2.03
C GLY A 160 19.06 -2.91 0.64
N SER A 161 18.74 -3.87 -0.23
CA SER A 161 19.17 -3.91 -1.63
C SER A 161 18.16 -4.71 -2.47
N ALA A 162 16.92 -4.24 -2.53
CA ALA A 162 15.86 -4.91 -3.26
C ALA A 162 16.11 -4.89 -4.78
N GLU A 163 15.73 -5.98 -5.44
CA GLU A 163 15.68 -6.05 -6.90
C GLU A 163 14.64 -5.05 -7.43
N ILE A 164 15.02 -4.24 -8.42
CA ILE A 164 14.08 -3.32 -9.09
C ILE A 164 13.69 -3.94 -10.43
N VAL A 165 12.39 -4.15 -10.62
CA VAL A 165 11.85 -4.68 -11.88
C VAL A 165 10.83 -3.70 -12.47
N LYS A 166 10.83 -3.57 -13.78
CA LYS A 166 9.79 -2.82 -14.48
C LYS A 166 8.53 -3.67 -14.57
N GLY A 167 7.39 -3.07 -14.25
CA GLY A 167 6.09 -3.69 -14.45
C GLY A 167 5.33 -3.01 -15.60
N ASP A 168 4.29 -3.68 -16.08
CA ASP A 168 3.45 -3.17 -17.15
C ASP A 168 2.45 -2.15 -16.61
N SER A 169 2.33 -1.03 -17.29
CA SER A 169 1.27 -0.06 -17.05
C SER A 169 -0.08 -0.58 -17.56
N GLY A 170 -1.15 -0.07 -16.97
CA GLY A 170 -2.51 -0.25 -17.48
C GLY A 170 -2.91 0.87 -18.43
N GLU A 171 -4.17 0.83 -18.84
CA GLU A 171 -4.81 1.90 -19.61
C GLU A 171 -5.44 2.94 -18.68
N SER A 172 -5.60 4.17 -19.19
CA SER A 172 -6.30 5.23 -18.45
C SER A 172 -7.80 4.95 -18.39
N PHE A 173 -8.38 5.12 -17.21
CA PHE A 173 -9.81 5.01 -17.01
C PHE A 173 -10.51 6.28 -17.51
N SER A 174 -11.47 6.13 -18.43
CA SER A 174 -12.07 7.25 -19.15
C SER A 174 -13.15 8.00 -18.40
N SER A 175 -13.75 7.39 -17.36
CA SER A 175 -14.91 7.97 -16.63
C SER A 175 -14.54 8.95 -15.54
N THR A 176 -13.26 9.04 -15.15
CA THR A 176 -12.75 10.00 -14.16
C THR A 176 -11.57 10.75 -14.72
N LYS A 177 -11.47 12.04 -14.37
CA LYS A 177 -10.40 12.93 -14.81
C LYS A 177 -9.93 13.78 -13.64
N PHE A 178 -8.60 13.84 -13.44
CA PHE A 178 -8.02 14.82 -12.54
C PHE A 178 -8.20 16.24 -13.10
N ILE A 179 -8.72 17.15 -12.31
CA ILE A 179 -8.89 18.55 -12.70
C ILE A 179 -7.80 19.42 -12.08
N LYS A 180 -7.70 19.41 -10.76
CA LYS A 180 -6.71 20.20 -10.01
C LYS A 180 -6.57 19.69 -8.59
N ARG A 181 -5.44 20.02 -7.97
CA ARG A 181 -5.21 19.91 -6.53
C ARG A 181 -5.06 21.31 -5.96
N GLU A 182 -5.77 21.59 -4.89
CA GLU A 182 -5.57 22.78 -4.08
C GLU A 182 -4.91 22.35 -2.76
N GLU A 183 -3.70 22.83 -2.53
CA GLU A 183 -3.02 22.62 -1.26
C GLU A 183 -3.33 23.80 -0.33
N GLY A 184 -4.08 23.54 0.72
CA GLY A 184 -4.27 24.50 1.79
C GLY A 184 -2.93 24.81 2.45
N LYS A 185 -2.65 26.08 2.75
CA LYS A 185 -1.53 26.46 3.62
C LYS A 185 -1.81 25.82 4.98
N SER A 186 -1.10 24.74 5.33
CA SER A 186 -1.15 24.18 6.67
C SER A 186 -0.39 25.11 7.62
N GLY A 187 -0.98 26.25 7.96
CA GLY A 187 -0.60 26.95 9.15
C GLY A 187 -1.19 26.15 10.31
N ARG A 188 -0.36 25.49 11.10
CA ARG A 188 -0.76 25.05 12.43
C ARG A 188 -1.24 26.31 13.12
N ALA A 189 -2.50 26.38 13.54
CA ALA A 189 -2.93 27.41 14.47
C ALA A 189 -2.07 27.27 15.72
N GLU A 190 -1.29 28.27 16.05
CA GLU A 190 -0.56 28.39 17.29
C GLU A 190 -1.54 28.47 18.46
#